data_4867dfaab871a61d309e5c06c132e72f
#
_entry.id   4867dfaab871a61d309e5c06c132e72f
#
_cell.length_a   1.000
_cell.length_b   1.000
_cell.length_c   1.000
_cell.angle_alpha   90.00
_cell.angle_beta   90.00
_cell.angle_gamma   90.00
#
_symmetry.space_group_name_H-M   'P 1'
#
loop_
_entity.id
_entity.type
_entity.pdbx_description
1 polymer ?
#
loop_
_entity_poly.entity_id
_entity_poly.type
_entity_poly.pdbx_seq_one_letter_code
_entity_poly.pdbx_strand_id
1 'polypeptide(L)'
;MKTSSLMKTSYLRCRLGMSQFMVRCWMASLLTIAASSLGFAGEGDRVPQPPLDIPHYVIERAATQITIDGKLDAAEPWSAATTIDSFQFPWWTAGAREATTARMLWDEAFLYVAFEAQDAHISAYLTSRDSPVSRDDAVEVFFACDPMDVSIYFNFEFNAIGTILDRSPANNRDGTWNSEGVRVGISIDGTLNDSTDTDLGWTTEIAIPFEDLAPHAPRLPPHDGDQWRLNLYRIGGEVNPQFSLWSDTRTERPQYHKPDRFGMVRFSGRLAGSAVTSP
;
A
#
# COMPACT_ATOMS: atom_id res chain seq x y z
N MET A 1 21.50 -21.06 55.80
CA MET A 1 20.70 -20.44 56.89
C MET A 1 19.50 -19.82 56.27
N LYS A 2 18.36 -20.48 56.38
CA LYS A 2 17.10 -20.08 57.06
C LYS A 2 16.47 -18.85 56.44
N THR A 3 15.19 -18.75 56.02
CA THR A 3 13.93 -19.48 56.14
C THR A 3 12.94 -18.72 55.29
N SER A 4 12.15 -19.28 54.36
CA SER A 4 10.77 -19.78 54.53
C SER A 4 9.78 -18.81 55.18
N SER A 5 8.74 -18.45 54.49
CA SER A 5 7.37 -18.53 54.98
C SER A 5 6.31 -18.30 53.89
N LEU A 6 5.47 -19.28 53.75
CA LEU A 6 4.12 -19.38 53.16
C LEU A 6 3.06 -18.71 54.03
N MET A 7 1.97 -18.25 53.43
CA MET A 7 0.57 -18.33 53.95
C MET A 7 -0.37 -17.91 52.82
N LYS A 8 -1.14 -18.73 52.17
CA LYS A 8 -2.37 -19.52 52.49
C LYS A 8 -3.60 -18.66 52.85
N THR A 9 -4.55 -18.68 51.96
CA THR A 9 -6.00 -19.04 52.04
C THR A 9 -6.96 -18.12 52.78
N SER A 10 -8.07 -17.79 52.11
CA SER A 10 -9.41 -18.08 52.62
C SER A 10 -10.51 -17.88 51.58
N TYR A 11 -11.27 -18.94 51.39
CA TYR A 11 -12.59 -19.03 50.76
C TYR A 11 -13.66 -18.37 51.63
N LEU A 12 -14.68 -17.77 51.04
CA LEU A 12 -16.00 -17.76 51.62
C LEU A 12 -17.08 -17.85 50.54
N ARG A 13 -17.79 -18.97 50.59
CA ARG A 13 -19.10 -19.21 49.94
C ARG A 13 -20.18 -18.60 50.83
N CYS A 14 -21.20 -18.04 50.24
CA CYS A 14 -22.51 -18.00 50.88
C CYS A 14 -23.61 -18.37 49.87
N ARG A 15 -24.46 -19.26 50.32
CA ARG A 15 -25.56 -19.92 49.61
C ARG A 15 -26.90 -19.33 50.10
N LEU A 16 -27.90 -19.41 49.21
CA LEU A 16 -29.32 -19.70 49.45
C LEU A 16 -30.29 -18.53 49.78
N GLY A 17 -31.38 -18.56 49.05
CA GLY A 17 -32.66 -17.95 49.39
C GLY A 17 -33.70 -18.11 48.26
N MET A 18 -34.35 -19.26 48.17
CA MET A 18 -35.59 -19.51 47.41
C MET A 18 -36.79 -18.89 48.13
N SER A 19 -37.70 -18.28 47.41
CA SER A 19 -39.10 -18.23 47.83
C SER A 19 -40.04 -18.16 46.62
N GLN A 20 -40.96 -19.12 46.62
CA GLN A 20 -42.04 -19.32 45.67
C GLN A 20 -43.29 -18.50 46.03
N PHE A 21 -44.28 -18.61 45.16
CA PHE A 21 -45.71 -18.22 45.19
C PHE A 21 -46.03 -16.88 44.51
N MET A 22 -46.96 -16.72 43.59
CA MET A 22 -48.27 -17.36 43.40
C MET A 22 -48.80 -17.20 41.98
N VAL A 23 -49.53 -18.21 41.53
CA VAL A 23 -50.40 -18.29 40.35
C VAL A 23 -51.62 -17.34 40.49
N ARG A 24 -52.04 -16.65 39.42
CA ARG A 24 -53.47 -16.51 39.08
C ARG A 24 -53.67 -16.18 37.59
N CYS A 25 -54.50 -17.03 37.03
CA CYS A 25 -55.23 -16.99 35.75
C CYS A 25 -56.05 -15.69 35.57
N TRP A 26 -56.21 -15.21 34.33
CA TRP A 26 -57.50 -15.08 33.63
C TRP A 26 -57.45 -14.21 32.40
N MET A 27 -58.03 -14.76 31.38
CA MET A 27 -58.78 -14.25 30.22
C MET A 27 -58.03 -13.90 28.91
N ALA A 28 -58.45 -14.70 27.96
CA ALA A 28 -58.23 -14.56 26.55
C ALA A 28 -58.88 -13.24 26.00
N SER A 29 -58.13 -12.55 25.19
CA SER A 29 -58.69 -11.67 24.16
C SER A 29 -57.94 -11.96 22.88
N LEU A 30 -58.65 -12.60 21.94
CA LEU A 30 -58.21 -12.75 20.57
C LEU A 30 -58.07 -11.36 19.93
N LEU A 31 -56.88 -10.89 19.76
CA LEU A 31 -56.57 -9.82 18.81
C LEU A 31 -55.83 -10.48 17.65
N THR A 32 -56.53 -10.59 16.52
CA THR A 32 -55.96 -10.93 15.21
C THR A 32 -54.96 -9.80 14.84
N ILE A 33 -53.68 -10.00 15.11
CA ILE A 33 -52.62 -9.16 14.58
C ILE A 33 -52.30 -9.72 13.21
N ALA A 34 -52.69 -8.94 12.17
CA ALA A 34 -52.19 -9.15 10.81
C ALA A 34 -50.67 -9.03 10.90
N ALA A 35 -49.98 -10.13 10.71
CA ALA A 35 -48.56 -10.18 10.54
C ALA A 35 -48.22 -9.53 9.21
N SER A 36 -47.99 -8.21 9.21
CA SER A 36 -47.23 -7.57 8.15
C SER A 36 -45.83 -8.15 8.20
N SER A 37 -45.55 -9.06 7.28
CA SER A 37 -44.17 -9.49 6.99
C SER A 37 -43.44 -8.30 6.43
N LEU A 38 -42.88 -7.45 7.33
CA LEU A 38 -41.75 -6.61 7.00
C LEU A 38 -40.60 -7.60 6.72
N GLY A 39 -40.42 -7.89 5.41
CA GLY A 39 -39.21 -8.52 4.95
C GLY A 39 -38.04 -7.65 5.40
N PHE A 40 -37.32 -8.11 6.42
CA PHE A 40 -35.95 -7.71 6.59
C PHE A 40 -35.25 -8.18 5.32
N ALA A 41 -35.11 -7.28 4.35
CA ALA A 41 -34.09 -7.42 3.33
C ALA A 41 -32.80 -7.57 4.13
N GLY A 42 -32.22 -8.75 4.11
CA GLY A 42 -30.90 -8.98 4.67
C GLY A 42 -30.00 -7.87 4.13
N GLU A 43 -29.31 -7.24 5.02
CA GLU A 43 -28.17 -6.42 4.72
C GLU A 43 -27.15 -7.37 4.08
N GLY A 44 -27.39 -7.68 2.77
CA GLY A 44 -26.45 -8.44 1.97
C GLY A 44 -25.14 -7.67 2.04
N ASP A 45 -24.07 -8.38 2.33
CA ASP A 45 -22.70 -7.89 2.33
C ASP A 45 -22.50 -6.92 1.18
N ARG A 46 -22.66 -5.63 1.47
CA ARG A 46 -22.32 -4.58 0.52
C ARG A 46 -20.82 -4.59 0.43
N VAL A 47 -20.35 -5.18 -0.64
CA VAL A 47 -18.96 -5.05 -1.04
C VAL A 47 -18.56 -3.58 -0.94
N PRO A 48 -17.55 -3.23 -0.12
CA PRO A 48 -17.11 -1.84 0.01
C PRO A 48 -16.73 -1.28 -1.36
N GLN A 49 -17.47 -0.29 -1.84
CA GLN A 49 -17.09 0.40 -3.06
C GLN A 49 -15.90 1.30 -2.77
N PRO A 50 -14.89 1.37 -3.66
CA PRO A 50 -13.78 2.28 -3.49
C PRO A 50 -14.28 3.74 -3.44
N PRO A 51 -13.59 4.65 -2.72
CA PRO A 51 -13.93 6.07 -2.73
C PRO A 51 -13.95 6.62 -4.16
N LEU A 52 -14.94 7.45 -4.48
CA LEU A 52 -15.11 8.01 -5.84
C LEU A 52 -14.01 9.01 -6.23
N ASP A 53 -13.24 9.50 -5.26
CA ASP A 53 -12.21 10.53 -5.43
C ASP A 53 -10.78 9.97 -5.43
N ILE A 54 -10.60 8.67 -5.62
CA ILE A 54 -9.26 8.08 -5.80
C ILE A 54 -8.84 8.14 -7.27
N PRO A 55 -7.55 8.29 -7.57
CA PRO A 55 -7.06 8.27 -8.93
C PRO A 55 -7.09 6.86 -9.53
N HIS A 56 -7.10 6.82 -10.87
CA HIS A 56 -7.09 5.58 -11.66
C HIS A 56 -5.90 5.56 -12.61
N TYR A 57 -5.33 4.39 -12.83
CA TYR A 57 -4.23 4.19 -13.77
C TYR A 57 -4.39 2.87 -14.52
N VAL A 58 -4.01 2.85 -15.79
CA VAL A 58 -3.96 1.61 -16.59
C VAL A 58 -2.50 1.21 -16.73
N ILE A 59 -2.16 0.03 -16.21
CA ILE A 59 -0.84 -0.56 -16.33
C ILE A 59 -0.83 -1.38 -17.64
N GLU A 60 -0.13 -0.89 -18.66
CA GLU A 60 -0.01 -1.56 -19.95
C GLU A 60 1.14 -2.58 -19.93
N ARG A 61 1.12 -3.52 -20.86
CA ARG A 61 2.21 -4.50 -20.99
C ARG A 61 3.46 -3.84 -21.55
N ALA A 62 4.61 -4.20 -21.00
CA ALA A 62 5.90 -3.85 -21.58
C ALA A 62 6.03 -4.47 -22.99
N ALA A 63 6.38 -3.65 -23.97
CA ALA A 63 6.53 -4.10 -25.36
C ALA A 63 7.82 -4.89 -25.59
N THR A 64 8.83 -4.64 -24.77
CA THR A 64 10.14 -5.30 -24.76
C THR A 64 10.61 -5.51 -23.32
N GLN A 65 11.68 -6.26 -23.15
CA GLN A 65 12.32 -6.43 -21.84
C GLN A 65 12.79 -5.08 -21.29
N ILE A 66 12.65 -4.89 -20.00
CA ILE A 66 13.14 -3.72 -19.26
C ILE A 66 14.44 -4.13 -18.54
N THR A 67 15.47 -3.30 -18.66
CA THR A 67 16.71 -3.43 -17.90
C THR A 67 16.57 -2.60 -16.63
N ILE A 68 16.80 -3.20 -15.47
CA ILE A 68 16.68 -2.50 -14.18
C ILE A 68 18.06 -1.92 -13.84
N ASP A 69 18.39 -0.74 -14.38
CA ASP A 69 19.68 -0.06 -14.18
C ASP A 69 19.55 1.39 -13.66
N GLY A 70 18.32 1.83 -13.42
CA GLY A 70 18.01 3.17 -12.91
C GLY A 70 17.87 4.23 -14.01
N LYS A 71 17.82 3.84 -15.29
CA LYS A 71 17.70 4.77 -16.41
C LYS A 71 16.44 4.51 -17.21
N LEU A 72 15.71 5.56 -17.52
CA LEU A 72 14.52 5.46 -18.36
C LEU A 72 14.91 5.73 -19.83
N ASP A 73 15.68 4.81 -20.40
CA ASP A 73 16.20 4.95 -21.75
C ASP A 73 15.07 5.01 -22.79
N ALA A 74 15.25 5.88 -23.80
CA ALA A 74 14.26 6.06 -24.87
C ALA A 74 14.02 4.81 -25.71
N ALA A 75 14.95 3.85 -25.69
CA ALA A 75 14.83 2.56 -26.38
C ALA A 75 13.97 1.55 -25.60
N GLU A 76 13.71 1.80 -24.33
CA GLU A 76 12.89 0.99 -23.47
C GLU A 76 11.42 1.41 -23.49
N PRO A 77 10.49 0.54 -23.07
CA PRO A 77 9.04 0.82 -23.16
C PRO A 77 8.56 1.94 -22.23
N TRP A 78 9.39 2.47 -21.34
CA TRP A 78 9.05 3.55 -20.42
C TRP A 78 8.53 4.83 -21.11
N SER A 79 9.09 5.17 -22.26
CA SER A 79 8.67 6.35 -23.04
C SER A 79 7.23 6.25 -23.54
N ALA A 80 6.71 5.04 -23.66
CA ALA A 80 5.35 4.76 -24.12
C ALA A 80 4.35 4.58 -22.96
N ALA A 81 4.82 4.41 -21.73
CA ALA A 81 3.98 4.29 -20.55
C ALA A 81 3.37 5.65 -20.16
N THR A 82 2.12 5.64 -19.72
CA THR A 82 1.46 6.85 -19.22
C THR A 82 2.19 7.36 -17.98
N THR A 83 2.52 8.64 -17.96
CA THR A 83 3.17 9.27 -16.81
C THR A 83 2.14 9.69 -15.75
N ILE A 84 2.42 9.35 -14.51
CA ILE A 84 1.78 9.92 -13.33
C ILE A 84 2.63 11.13 -12.90
N ASP A 85 2.07 12.33 -13.00
CA ASP A 85 2.71 13.61 -12.66
C ASP A 85 1.95 14.39 -11.58
N SER A 86 0.90 13.77 -11.05
CA SER A 86 -0.07 14.40 -10.14
C SER A 86 0.18 14.05 -8.67
N PHE A 87 1.45 13.96 -8.27
CA PHE A 87 1.78 13.80 -6.85
C PHE A 87 1.30 14.99 -6.03
N GLN A 88 0.63 14.72 -4.91
CA GLN A 88 0.04 15.70 -4.02
C GLN A 88 0.88 15.82 -2.76
N PHE A 89 0.85 17.01 -2.13
CA PHE A 89 1.60 17.33 -0.92
C PHE A 89 0.64 17.78 0.20
N PRO A 90 -0.24 16.91 0.72
CA PRO A 90 -1.29 17.33 1.64
C PRO A 90 -0.77 17.88 2.97
N TRP A 91 0.45 17.53 3.36
CA TRP A 91 1.07 17.95 4.62
C TRP A 91 2.20 18.97 4.45
N TRP A 92 2.34 19.52 3.23
CA TRP A 92 3.39 20.49 2.95
C TRP A 92 3.15 21.79 3.71
N THR A 93 4.19 22.30 4.38
CA THR A 93 4.14 23.52 5.17
C THR A 93 5.14 24.58 4.73
N ALA A 94 6.31 24.19 4.25
CA ALA A 94 7.39 25.09 3.86
C ALA A 94 8.43 24.37 2.98
N GLY A 95 9.33 25.11 2.36
CA GLY A 95 10.38 24.60 1.48
C GLY A 95 9.95 24.52 0.01
N ALA A 96 10.82 23.99 -0.84
CA ALA A 96 10.49 23.70 -2.23
C ALA A 96 9.67 22.41 -2.31
N ARG A 97 8.67 22.39 -3.20
CA ARG A 97 8.01 21.13 -3.58
C ARG A 97 8.81 20.52 -4.71
N GLU A 98 9.42 19.39 -4.44
CA GLU A 98 10.21 18.66 -5.43
C GLU A 98 9.32 17.71 -6.20
N ALA A 99 9.23 17.90 -7.51
CA ALA A 99 8.32 17.13 -8.34
C ALA A 99 8.77 15.68 -8.42
N THR A 100 7.78 14.79 -8.40
CA THR A 100 7.97 13.36 -8.65
C THR A 100 7.04 12.93 -9.76
N THR A 101 7.56 12.15 -10.71
CA THR A 101 6.74 11.42 -11.67
C THR A 101 6.94 9.93 -11.51
N ALA A 102 5.95 9.17 -11.96
CA ALA A 102 6.05 7.71 -11.96
C ALA A 102 5.42 7.11 -13.21
N ARG A 103 5.86 5.90 -13.56
CA ARG A 103 5.29 5.08 -14.62
C ARG A 103 5.18 3.64 -14.15
N MET A 104 4.20 2.91 -14.68
CA MET A 104 4.05 1.49 -14.40
C MET A 104 3.81 0.71 -15.67
N LEU A 105 4.46 -0.44 -15.75
CA LEU A 105 4.30 -1.45 -16.81
C LEU A 105 4.24 -2.83 -16.16
N TRP A 106 3.88 -3.84 -16.94
CA TRP A 106 3.92 -5.23 -16.49
C TRP A 106 4.24 -6.18 -17.63
N ASP A 107 4.73 -7.39 -17.27
CA ASP A 107 4.84 -8.53 -18.17
C ASP A 107 4.34 -9.81 -17.47
N GLU A 108 4.73 -10.99 -17.95
CA GLU A 108 4.31 -12.26 -17.34
C GLU A 108 4.98 -12.53 -15.99
N ALA A 109 6.06 -11.83 -15.65
CA ALA A 109 6.88 -12.12 -14.48
C ALA A 109 6.86 -10.99 -13.43
N PHE A 110 6.73 -9.73 -13.87
CA PHE A 110 6.96 -8.57 -13.01
C PHE A 110 5.91 -7.48 -13.16
N LEU A 111 5.62 -6.81 -12.05
CA LEU A 111 5.16 -5.44 -12.03
C LEU A 111 6.40 -4.53 -12.04
N TYR A 112 6.49 -3.65 -13.03
CA TYR A 112 7.54 -2.64 -13.13
C TYR A 112 7.02 -1.29 -12.69
N VAL A 113 7.80 -0.58 -11.86
CA VAL A 113 7.51 0.79 -11.42
C VAL A 113 8.77 1.61 -11.58
N ALA A 114 8.64 2.77 -12.22
CA ALA A 114 9.73 3.72 -12.33
C ALA A 114 9.33 5.06 -11.72
N PHE A 115 10.30 5.72 -11.07
CA PHE A 115 10.15 7.07 -10.55
C PHE A 115 11.27 7.95 -11.08
N GLU A 116 10.93 9.22 -11.36
CA GLU A 116 11.86 10.32 -11.54
C GLU A 116 11.55 11.33 -10.43
N ALA A 117 12.48 11.53 -9.51
CA ALA A 117 12.33 12.42 -8.37
C ALA A 117 13.28 13.61 -8.51
N GLN A 118 12.75 14.83 -8.63
CA GLN A 118 13.55 16.03 -8.40
C GLN A 118 13.97 16.07 -6.95
N ASP A 119 15.22 16.42 -6.70
CA ASP A 119 15.79 16.46 -5.37
C ASP A 119 17.02 17.36 -5.38
N ALA A 120 16.97 18.42 -4.63
CA ALA A 120 18.07 19.39 -4.60
C ALA A 120 19.22 18.98 -3.67
N HIS A 121 18.99 17.99 -2.79
CA HIS A 121 19.99 17.53 -1.83
C HIS A 121 19.75 16.05 -1.50
N ILE A 122 20.25 15.17 -2.36
CA ILE A 122 20.03 13.73 -2.27
C ILE A 122 20.74 13.15 -1.04
N SER A 123 19.97 12.57 -0.12
CA SER A 123 20.49 12.02 1.13
C SER A 123 20.00 10.59 1.39
N ALA A 124 20.93 9.65 1.52
CA ALA A 124 20.63 8.27 1.89
C ALA A 124 21.83 7.63 2.59
N TYR A 125 21.59 7.11 3.78
CA TYR A 125 22.62 6.56 4.65
C TYR A 125 22.38 5.11 5.06
N LEU A 126 21.13 4.64 4.96
CA LEU A 126 20.74 3.32 5.39
C LEU A 126 21.03 2.29 4.29
N THR A 127 21.88 1.31 4.60
CA THR A 127 22.40 0.33 3.64
C THR A 127 21.95 -1.11 3.91
N SER A 128 21.39 -1.38 5.09
CA SER A 128 20.95 -2.73 5.45
C SER A 128 19.50 -2.93 5.03
N ARG A 129 19.19 -4.08 4.42
CA ARG A 129 17.81 -4.46 4.13
C ARG A 129 16.95 -4.34 5.39
N ASP A 130 15.71 -3.97 5.23
CA ASP A 130 14.73 -3.74 6.30
C ASP A 130 15.04 -2.59 7.27
N SER A 131 16.08 -1.81 6.99
CA SER A 131 16.25 -0.53 7.67
C SER A 131 15.05 0.39 7.39
N PRO A 132 14.74 1.31 8.30
CA PRO A 132 13.64 2.27 8.10
C PRO A 132 14.01 3.32 7.02
N VAL A 133 14.05 2.90 5.76
CA VAL A 133 14.52 3.70 4.60
C VAL A 133 13.71 4.97 4.38
N SER A 134 12.51 5.06 4.96
CA SER A 134 11.70 6.29 4.99
C SER A 134 12.34 7.45 5.80
N ARG A 135 13.52 7.26 6.39
CA ARG A 135 14.32 8.34 6.98
C ARG A 135 15.30 8.96 6.00
N ASP A 136 15.53 8.32 4.88
CA ASP A 136 16.33 8.79 3.77
C ASP A 136 15.41 9.38 2.68
N ASP A 137 15.98 9.91 1.61
CA ASP A 137 15.24 10.12 0.37
C ASP A 137 14.77 8.78 -0.17
N ALA A 138 13.46 8.60 -0.29
CA ALA A 138 12.87 7.32 -0.60
C ALA A 138 11.62 7.43 -1.49
N VAL A 139 11.36 6.37 -2.23
CA VAL A 139 10.09 6.11 -2.91
C VAL A 139 9.47 4.83 -2.39
N GLU A 140 8.14 4.77 -2.42
CA GLU A 140 7.43 3.60 -1.90
C GLU A 140 6.30 3.18 -2.84
N VAL A 141 6.05 1.88 -2.90
CA VAL A 141 4.98 1.25 -3.68
C VAL A 141 4.19 0.33 -2.76
N PHE A 142 2.96 0.74 -2.42
CA PHE A 142 2.06 -0.06 -1.59
C PHE A 142 0.89 -0.54 -2.43
N PHE A 143 0.55 -1.83 -2.35
CA PHE A 143 -0.55 -2.37 -3.14
C PHE A 143 -1.23 -3.57 -2.50
N ALA A 144 -2.54 -3.68 -2.74
CA ALA A 144 -3.39 -4.83 -2.45
C ALA A 144 -3.78 -5.50 -3.75
N CYS A 145 -3.50 -6.79 -3.88
CA CYS A 145 -3.81 -7.57 -5.08
C CYS A 145 -5.30 -7.90 -5.23
N ASP A 146 -6.05 -7.83 -4.13
CA ASP A 146 -7.51 -7.94 -4.14
C ASP A 146 -8.13 -6.56 -3.84
N PRO A 147 -8.80 -5.92 -4.81
CA PRO A 147 -9.42 -4.63 -4.60
C PRO A 147 -10.60 -4.69 -3.62
N MET A 148 -11.09 -5.89 -3.31
CA MET A 148 -12.21 -6.14 -2.38
C MET A 148 -11.75 -6.29 -0.95
N ASP A 149 -10.49 -6.70 -0.70
CA ASP A 149 -9.88 -6.77 0.62
C ASP A 149 -8.54 -6.02 0.66
N VAL A 150 -8.63 -4.71 0.76
CA VAL A 150 -7.47 -3.83 0.83
C VAL A 150 -6.71 -3.90 2.17
N SER A 151 -7.22 -4.64 3.15
CA SER A 151 -6.51 -4.85 4.41
C SER A 151 -5.28 -5.76 4.22
N ILE A 152 -5.31 -6.57 3.16
CA ILE A 152 -4.23 -7.47 2.75
C ILE A 152 -3.39 -6.76 1.68
N TYR A 153 -2.34 -6.07 2.09
CA TYR A 153 -1.50 -5.30 1.17
C TYR A 153 -0.01 -5.51 1.44
N PHE A 154 0.77 -5.35 0.37
CA PHE A 154 2.22 -5.30 0.40
C PHE A 154 2.70 -3.85 0.50
N ASN A 155 3.86 -3.63 1.13
CA ASN A 155 4.61 -2.40 1.00
C ASN A 155 6.07 -2.69 0.62
N PHE A 156 6.56 -1.91 -0.33
CA PHE A 156 7.95 -1.88 -0.78
C PHE A 156 8.44 -0.45 -0.70
N GLU A 157 9.57 -0.25 -0.04
CA GLU A 157 10.19 1.05 0.18
C GLU A 157 11.66 0.98 -0.29
N PHE A 158 12.11 1.99 -1.00
CA PHE A 158 13.44 2.05 -1.61
C PHE A 158 14.04 3.43 -1.38
N ASN A 159 15.23 3.51 -0.77
CA ASN A 159 15.93 4.77 -0.66
C ASN A 159 16.76 5.08 -1.93
N ALA A 160 17.31 6.29 -2.01
CA ALA A 160 18.07 6.77 -3.17
C ALA A 160 19.38 6.01 -3.46
N ILE A 161 19.76 5.03 -2.65
CA ILE A 161 20.90 4.13 -2.91
C ILE A 161 20.46 2.68 -3.14
N GLY A 162 19.15 2.42 -3.25
CA GLY A 162 18.59 1.11 -3.54
C GLY A 162 18.48 0.16 -2.35
N THR A 163 18.57 0.65 -1.12
CA THR A 163 18.24 -0.16 0.06
C THR A 163 16.75 -0.41 0.13
N ILE A 164 16.38 -1.65 0.39
CA ILE A 164 15.01 -2.14 0.34
C ILE A 164 14.50 -2.40 1.76
N LEU A 165 13.28 -1.94 2.04
CA LEU A 165 12.41 -2.44 3.08
C LEU A 165 11.15 -2.97 2.43
N ASP A 166 10.79 -4.22 2.70
CA ASP A 166 9.58 -4.81 2.16
C ASP A 166 8.80 -5.60 3.21
N ARG A 167 7.49 -5.65 3.04
CA ARG A 167 6.56 -6.31 3.95
C ARG A 167 5.45 -7.00 3.17
N SER A 168 5.17 -8.23 3.55
CA SER A 168 3.99 -8.94 3.07
C SER A 168 2.78 -8.73 4.00
N PRO A 169 1.56 -9.02 3.54
CA PRO A 169 0.37 -8.95 4.38
C PRO A 169 0.44 -9.84 5.63
N ALA A 170 1.14 -10.97 5.55
CA ALA A 170 1.28 -11.90 6.67
C ALA A 170 2.26 -11.40 7.73
N ASN A 171 3.32 -10.67 7.35
CA ASN A 171 4.45 -10.32 8.20
C ASN A 171 4.77 -8.82 8.15
N ASN A 172 3.77 -7.98 8.05
CA ASN A 172 3.94 -6.57 7.77
C ASN A 172 4.70 -5.76 8.84
N ARG A 173 5.21 -6.37 9.91
CA ARG A 173 5.89 -5.65 10.98
C ARG A 173 7.14 -6.33 11.54
N ASP A 174 7.34 -7.61 11.31
CA ASP A 174 8.45 -8.36 11.96
C ASP A 174 9.70 -8.48 11.09
N GLY A 175 9.65 -8.05 9.81
CA GLY A 175 10.80 -8.08 8.92
C GLY A 175 11.28 -9.48 8.54
N THR A 176 10.44 -10.49 8.67
CA THR A 176 10.82 -11.88 8.39
C THR A 176 10.56 -12.30 6.95
N TRP A 177 9.72 -11.55 6.22
CA TRP A 177 9.45 -11.80 4.81
C TRP A 177 10.29 -10.86 3.94
N ASN A 178 10.89 -11.42 2.92
CA ASN A 178 11.58 -10.68 1.87
C ASN A 178 11.08 -11.15 0.50
N SER A 179 10.88 -10.22 -0.41
CA SER A 179 10.80 -10.51 -1.83
C SER A 179 12.21 -10.78 -2.34
N GLU A 180 12.55 -12.05 -2.54
CA GLU A 180 13.91 -12.45 -2.94
C GLU A 180 14.20 -12.09 -4.40
N GLY A 181 13.17 -11.99 -5.22
CA GLY A 181 13.28 -11.68 -6.64
C GLY A 181 13.14 -10.20 -6.99
N VAL A 182 12.86 -9.32 -6.02
CA VAL A 182 12.74 -7.88 -6.29
C VAL A 182 14.07 -7.30 -6.76
N ARG A 183 14.02 -6.44 -7.79
CA ARG A 183 15.17 -5.75 -8.35
C ARG A 183 14.94 -4.26 -8.29
N VAL A 184 16.02 -3.51 -8.01
CA VAL A 184 16.00 -2.05 -8.02
C VAL A 184 17.27 -1.55 -8.70
N GLY A 185 17.09 -0.57 -9.60
CA GLY A 185 18.15 0.20 -10.22
C GLY A 185 18.01 1.67 -9.84
N ILE A 186 19.11 2.33 -9.52
CA ILE A 186 19.15 3.74 -9.13
C ILE A 186 20.14 4.48 -10.04
N SER A 187 19.73 5.67 -10.48
CA SER A 187 20.64 6.64 -11.13
C SER A 187 20.51 7.97 -10.41
N ILE A 188 21.63 8.54 -9.99
CA ILE A 188 21.72 9.83 -9.30
C ILE A 188 22.27 10.86 -10.28
N ASP A 189 21.58 12.01 -10.40
CA ASP A 189 22.04 13.19 -11.12
C ASP A 189 22.38 14.29 -10.09
N GLY A 190 23.56 14.15 -9.48
CA GLY A 190 24.03 14.97 -8.38
C GLY A 190 25.06 14.29 -7.51
N THR A 191 25.18 14.73 -6.28
CA THR A 191 26.15 14.29 -5.29
C THR A 191 25.45 13.74 -4.04
N LEU A 192 25.63 12.46 -3.75
CA LEU A 192 25.00 11.82 -2.61
C LEU A 192 25.57 12.33 -1.28
N ASN A 193 24.70 12.72 -0.35
CA ASN A 193 25.04 13.12 1.02
C ASN A 193 25.94 14.35 1.12
N ASP A 194 25.89 15.24 0.12
CA ASP A 194 26.57 16.55 0.16
C ASP A 194 25.52 17.67 0.06
N SER A 195 25.23 18.30 1.19
CA SER A 195 24.27 19.42 1.26
C SER A 195 24.88 20.78 0.89
N THR A 196 26.13 20.83 0.43
CA THR A 196 26.83 22.07 0.08
C THR A 196 26.70 22.46 -1.39
N ASP A 197 26.27 21.54 -2.23
CA ASP A 197 25.92 21.75 -3.63
C ASP A 197 24.41 21.65 -3.89
N THR A 198 24.00 21.56 -5.14
CA THR A 198 22.60 21.42 -5.52
C THR A 198 22.48 20.36 -6.59
N ASP A 199 21.71 19.34 -6.30
CA ASP A 199 21.45 18.21 -7.17
C ASP A 199 20.29 18.49 -8.14
N LEU A 200 20.15 17.65 -9.16
CA LEU A 200 18.99 17.65 -10.05
C LEU A 200 17.93 16.64 -9.61
N GLY A 201 18.36 15.47 -9.12
CA GLY A 201 17.46 14.44 -8.67
C GLY A 201 17.97 13.03 -8.90
N TRP A 202 17.07 12.07 -8.85
CA TRP A 202 17.41 10.65 -9.02
C TRP A 202 16.25 9.86 -9.66
N THR A 203 16.62 8.78 -10.29
CA THR A 203 15.67 7.88 -10.96
C THR A 203 15.75 6.50 -10.32
N THR A 204 14.60 5.87 -10.17
CA THR A 204 14.49 4.50 -9.65
C THR A 204 13.70 3.66 -10.62
N GLU A 205 14.23 2.49 -10.96
CA GLU A 205 13.49 1.41 -11.61
C GLU A 205 13.34 0.24 -10.67
N ILE A 206 12.15 -0.31 -10.59
CA ILE A 206 11.79 -1.39 -9.69
C ILE A 206 11.09 -2.49 -10.49
N ALA A 207 11.51 -3.74 -10.31
CA ALA A 207 10.80 -4.91 -10.79
C ALA A 207 10.37 -5.79 -9.62
N ILE A 208 9.07 -5.87 -9.37
CA ILE A 208 8.46 -6.67 -8.30
C ILE A 208 7.97 -7.98 -8.93
N PRO A 209 8.56 -9.15 -8.58
CA PRO A 209 8.17 -10.41 -9.19
C PRO A 209 6.82 -10.87 -8.67
N PHE A 210 5.94 -11.29 -9.57
CA PHE A 210 4.63 -11.81 -9.20
C PHE A 210 4.72 -13.08 -8.36
N GLU A 211 5.73 -13.93 -8.58
CA GLU A 211 5.90 -15.17 -7.82
C GLU A 211 6.06 -14.94 -6.31
N ASP A 212 6.66 -13.83 -5.89
CA ASP A 212 6.86 -13.51 -4.49
C ASP A 212 5.57 -13.04 -3.79
N LEU A 213 4.51 -12.72 -4.56
CA LEU A 213 3.25 -12.21 -4.02
C LEU A 213 2.27 -13.34 -3.62
N ALA A 214 2.54 -14.58 -3.99
CA ALA A 214 1.76 -15.73 -3.55
C ALA A 214 2.00 -15.99 -2.04
N PRO A 215 0.98 -16.39 -1.24
CA PRO A 215 -0.39 -16.74 -1.61
C PRO A 215 -1.39 -15.56 -1.47
N HIS A 216 -0.93 -14.32 -1.39
CA HIS A 216 -1.75 -13.16 -1.04
C HIS A 216 -2.39 -12.46 -2.25
N ALA A 217 -2.35 -13.08 -3.41
CA ALA A 217 -2.99 -12.58 -4.62
C ALA A 217 -4.01 -13.59 -5.15
N PRO A 218 -5.21 -13.16 -5.58
CA PRO A 218 -6.23 -14.07 -6.10
C PRO A 218 -5.80 -14.74 -7.39
N ARG A 219 -4.91 -14.11 -8.16
CA ARG A 219 -4.37 -14.62 -9.41
C ARG A 219 -3.03 -13.97 -9.75
N LEU A 220 -2.06 -14.78 -10.18
CA LEU A 220 -0.73 -14.36 -10.64
C LEU A 220 -0.29 -15.19 -11.85
N PRO A 221 0.32 -14.59 -12.88
CA PRO A 221 0.32 -13.13 -13.10
C PRO A 221 -1.08 -12.57 -13.30
N PRO A 222 -1.27 -11.25 -13.20
CA PRO A 222 -2.53 -10.61 -13.53
C PRO A 222 -2.93 -10.85 -14.99
N HIS A 223 -4.22 -10.79 -15.29
CA HIS A 223 -4.75 -10.86 -16.65
C HIS A 223 -5.27 -9.49 -17.09
N ASP A 224 -5.55 -9.38 -18.40
CA ASP A 224 -6.23 -8.20 -18.94
C ASP A 224 -7.58 -7.95 -18.21
N GLY A 225 -7.73 -6.74 -17.68
CA GLY A 225 -8.90 -6.33 -16.93
C GLY A 225 -8.79 -6.52 -15.41
N ASP A 226 -7.84 -7.26 -14.90
CA ASP A 226 -7.65 -7.40 -13.44
C ASP A 226 -7.35 -6.04 -12.81
N GLN A 227 -7.82 -5.86 -11.59
CA GLN A 227 -7.68 -4.61 -10.85
C GLN A 227 -7.01 -4.86 -9.50
N TRP A 228 -6.12 -3.95 -9.13
CA TRP A 228 -5.52 -3.87 -7.81
C TRP A 228 -5.74 -2.48 -7.22
N ARG A 229 -5.53 -2.37 -5.92
CA ARG A 229 -5.42 -1.09 -5.23
C ARG A 229 -3.94 -0.81 -4.99
N LEU A 230 -3.48 0.40 -5.36
CA LEU A 230 -2.07 0.75 -5.30
C LEU A 230 -1.90 2.23 -4.95
N ASN A 231 -0.86 2.55 -4.20
CA ASN A 231 -0.42 3.92 -4.04
C ASN A 231 1.09 4.04 -4.19
N LEU A 232 1.52 5.22 -4.60
CA LEU A 232 2.91 5.59 -4.82
C LEU A 232 3.24 6.78 -3.92
N TYR A 233 4.43 6.75 -3.33
CA TYR A 233 4.84 7.74 -2.34
C TYR A 233 6.27 8.18 -2.59
N ARG A 234 6.57 9.42 -2.19
CA ARG A 234 7.90 10.00 -2.16
C ARG A 234 8.13 10.66 -0.81
N ILE A 235 9.26 10.37 -0.21
CA ILE A 235 9.74 11.00 1.02
C ILE A 235 11.00 11.78 0.69
N GLY A 236 11.03 13.07 1.00
CA GLY A 236 12.22 13.88 1.07
C GLY A 236 12.91 13.66 2.40
N GLY A 237 14.24 13.47 2.36
CA GLY A 237 15.03 13.11 3.52
C GLY A 237 15.37 14.28 4.43
N GLU A 238 16.66 14.42 4.74
CA GLU A 238 17.12 15.27 5.83
C GLU A 238 17.04 16.78 5.52
N VAL A 239 17.43 17.19 4.32
CA VAL A 239 17.64 18.62 4.01
C VAL A 239 16.34 19.33 3.63
N ASN A 240 15.46 18.70 2.87
CA ASN A 240 14.16 19.22 2.47
C ASN A 240 13.04 18.23 2.80
N PRO A 241 12.73 17.99 4.08
CA PRO A 241 11.77 16.99 4.49
C PRO A 241 10.39 17.26 3.89
N GLN A 242 9.91 16.34 3.08
CA GLN A 242 8.61 16.45 2.46
C GLN A 242 7.98 15.07 2.24
N PHE A 243 6.67 15.07 2.09
CA PHE A 243 5.89 13.86 1.86
C PHE A 243 4.95 14.12 0.69
N SER A 244 5.08 13.33 -0.36
CA SER A 244 4.14 13.37 -1.47
C SER A 244 3.59 12.00 -1.83
N LEU A 245 2.44 11.98 -2.48
CA LEU A 245 1.72 10.74 -2.79
C LEU A 245 0.81 10.93 -4.01
N TRP A 246 0.60 9.84 -4.72
CA TRP A 246 -0.31 9.83 -5.88
C TRP A 246 -1.78 9.92 -5.45
N SER A 247 -2.22 9.08 -4.50
CA SER A 247 -3.58 9.09 -3.98
C SER A 247 -3.61 9.62 -2.54
N ASP A 248 -4.35 10.72 -2.31
CA ASP A 248 -4.41 11.39 -1.02
C ASP A 248 -5.04 10.50 0.07
N THR A 249 -4.30 10.26 1.15
CA THR A 249 -4.74 9.47 2.30
C THR A 249 -5.77 10.17 3.19
N ARG A 250 -6.00 11.45 3.00
CA ARG A 250 -6.97 12.27 3.77
C ARG A 250 -6.72 12.25 5.28
N THR A 251 -5.45 12.24 5.68
CA THR A 251 -5.02 12.24 7.08
C THR A 251 -4.43 13.60 7.49
N GLU A 252 -4.55 13.96 8.77
CA GLU A 252 -4.03 15.23 9.29
C GLU A 252 -2.49 15.28 9.36
N ARG A 253 -1.84 14.13 9.38
CA ARG A 253 -0.38 13.96 9.45
C ARG A 253 0.06 12.92 8.45
N PRO A 254 1.34 12.92 8.01
CA PRO A 254 1.87 11.90 7.11
C PRO A 254 1.54 10.48 7.60
N GLN A 255 0.79 9.76 6.78
CA GLN A 255 0.37 8.40 7.04
C GLN A 255 0.10 7.69 5.71
N TYR A 256 0.99 6.78 5.32
CA TYR A 256 0.91 6.05 4.06
C TYR A 256 0.11 4.75 4.18
N HIS A 257 0.06 4.14 5.37
CA HIS A 257 -0.69 2.91 5.65
C HIS A 257 -2.20 3.18 5.74
N LYS A 258 -2.79 3.61 4.60
CA LYS A 258 -4.22 3.88 4.43
C LYS A 258 -4.73 3.17 3.17
N PRO A 259 -4.83 1.83 3.20
CA PRO A 259 -5.15 1.04 2.01
C PRO A 259 -6.56 1.32 1.47
N ASP A 260 -7.49 1.78 2.28
CA ASP A 260 -8.81 2.26 1.86
C ASP A 260 -8.72 3.48 0.92
N ARG A 261 -7.59 4.20 0.92
CA ARG A 261 -7.32 5.35 0.08
C ARG A 261 -6.37 5.08 -1.09
N PHE A 262 -5.89 3.87 -1.27
CA PHE A 262 -5.09 3.51 -2.45
C PHE A 262 -5.85 3.78 -3.73
N GLY A 263 -5.16 4.26 -4.76
CA GLY A 263 -5.72 4.42 -6.11
C GLY A 263 -6.13 3.08 -6.71
N MET A 264 -6.86 3.13 -7.82
CA MET A 264 -7.26 1.94 -8.58
C MET A 264 -6.33 1.76 -9.78
N VAL A 265 -5.70 0.62 -9.91
CA VAL A 265 -4.94 0.26 -11.11
C VAL A 265 -5.63 -0.89 -11.83
N ARG A 266 -5.61 -0.86 -13.17
CA ARG A 266 -6.13 -1.91 -14.02
C ARG A 266 -5.05 -2.42 -14.96
N PHE A 267 -4.79 -3.70 -14.94
CA PHE A 267 -3.89 -4.36 -15.87
C PHE A 267 -4.51 -4.44 -17.27
N SER A 268 -3.74 -4.05 -18.27
CA SER A 268 -4.13 -4.12 -19.67
C SER A 268 -3.20 -5.04 -20.44
N GLY A 269 -3.78 -5.98 -21.19
CA GLY A 269 -3.02 -6.84 -22.11
C GLY A 269 -2.44 -6.10 -23.32
N ARG A 270 -2.82 -4.82 -23.51
CA ARG A 270 -2.31 -3.98 -24.60
C ARG A 270 -0.84 -3.61 -24.36
N LEU A 271 -0.03 -3.69 -25.40
CA LEU A 271 1.36 -3.23 -25.35
C LEU A 271 1.40 -1.70 -25.23
N ALA A 272 2.27 -1.20 -24.36
CA ALA A 272 2.50 0.24 -24.23
C ALA A 272 2.91 0.84 -25.59
N GLY A 273 2.35 2.00 -25.90
CA GLY A 273 2.58 2.70 -27.20
C GLY A 273 1.86 2.11 -28.42
N SER A 274 1.09 1.05 -28.28
CA SER A 274 0.27 0.57 -29.39
C SER A 274 -0.88 1.52 -29.68
N ALA A 275 -1.15 1.80 -30.96
CA ALA A 275 -2.26 2.64 -31.37
C ALA A 275 -3.60 2.12 -30.86
N VAL A 276 -4.45 3.00 -30.37
CA VAL A 276 -5.84 2.66 -30.04
C VAL A 276 -6.56 2.39 -31.36
N THR A 277 -6.71 1.14 -31.74
CA THR A 277 -7.68 0.79 -32.80
C THR A 277 -9.06 0.97 -32.22
N SER A 278 -9.69 2.12 -32.52
CA SER A 278 -11.14 2.27 -32.24
C SER A 278 -11.91 1.20 -33.01
N PRO A 279 -12.88 0.51 -32.38
CA PRO A 279 -13.71 -0.48 -33.03
C PRO A 279 -14.58 0.13 -34.13
#